data_d3d12eb549f1568477891544c71b4031
#
_entry.id   d3d12eb549f1568477891544c71b4031
#
_cell.length_a   1.000
_cell.length_b   1.000
_cell.length_c   1.000
_cell.angle_alpha   90.00
_cell.angle_beta   90.00
_cell.angle_gamma   90.00
#
_symmetry.space_group_name_H-M   'P 1'
#
loop_
_entity.id
_entity.type
_entity.pdbx_description
1 polymer ?
#
loop_
_entity_poly.entity_id
_entity_poly.type
_entity_poly.pdbx_seq_one_letter_code
_entity_poly.pdbx_strand_id
1 'polypeptide(L)'
;RHITNLMCELIDIDENDYVLDPCCGSGGFLIAAMNRMLGKTNDEIKKAEIKQNQLHGIELQQKLFTIATTNMILRGDGKSNLKRDDIFHVETGLYKNQITKALINPPYSQAKTKNLSHLSEISFINETLSLMKKDAKLAAIVPQSTMIGKTNNDKNYKREILEKHSLETVITLNKDTFYGVGVNPCIAIFTAGVPQDNKKRVNFVNFSDDGYIVRKHVGLVGDGTEKSKKEYLLNVLNDYEDADTNFLVKSPITWKDEWLHSFFYYNEEIPTDEDFEKTIADYLSFEFDMKLHGRGDLFDNETE
;
A
#
# COMPACT_ATOMS: atom_id res chain seq x y z
N ARG A 1 12.83 -1.62 5.15
CA ARG A 1 13.30 -0.21 5.00
C ARG A 1 13.13 0.34 3.58
N HIS A 2 13.42 -0.45 2.52
CA HIS A 2 13.28 0.02 1.14
C HIS A 2 11.84 0.46 0.85
N ILE A 3 10.83 -0.29 1.26
CA ILE A 3 9.41 0.06 1.06
C ILE A 3 9.01 1.33 1.82
N THR A 4 9.46 1.53 3.07
CA THR A 4 9.12 2.75 3.82
C THR A 4 9.68 4.00 3.14
N ASN A 5 10.90 3.92 2.59
CA ASN A 5 11.49 5.00 1.82
C ASN A 5 10.75 5.22 0.49
N LEU A 6 10.42 4.13 -0.22
CA LEU A 6 9.64 4.22 -1.46
C LEU A 6 8.29 4.91 -1.22
N MET A 7 7.57 4.55 -0.16
CA MET A 7 6.28 5.19 0.15
C MET A 7 6.42 6.69 0.43
N CYS A 8 7.49 7.11 1.11
CA CYS A 8 7.79 8.54 1.30
C CYS A 8 8.08 9.26 -0.02
N GLU A 9 8.72 8.58 -0.98
CA GLU A 9 9.02 9.11 -2.31
C GLU A 9 7.75 9.22 -3.16
N LEU A 10 6.90 8.21 -3.14
CA LEU A 10 5.68 8.13 -3.93
C LEU A 10 4.65 9.22 -3.61
N ILE A 11 4.59 9.70 -2.38
CA ILE A 11 3.71 10.81 -1.99
C ILE A 11 4.48 12.13 -1.84
N ASP A 12 5.74 12.14 -2.27
CA ASP A 12 6.65 13.29 -2.27
C ASP A 12 6.62 14.08 -0.95
N ILE A 13 7.07 13.40 0.12
CA ILE A 13 7.24 14.06 1.42
C ILE A 13 8.41 15.05 1.34
N ASP A 14 8.16 16.29 1.75
CA ASP A 14 9.17 17.35 1.82
C ASP A 14 9.27 17.99 3.22
N GLU A 15 10.16 18.96 3.40
CA GLU A 15 10.43 19.61 4.68
C GLU A 15 9.27 20.42 5.25
N ASN A 16 8.24 20.73 4.45
CA ASN A 16 7.09 21.54 4.86
C ASN A 16 5.89 20.68 5.27
N ASP A 17 5.95 19.37 5.05
CA ASP A 17 4.85 18.49 5.33
C ASP A 17 4.67 18.21 6.83
N TYR A 18 3.42 17.97 7.21
CA TYR A 18 3.03 17.40 8.49
C TYR A 18 2.61 15.97 8.27
N VAL A 19 3.37 15.03 8.81
CA VAL A 19 3.25 13.59 8.54
C VAL A 19 2.57 12.87 9.69
N LEU A 20 1.56 12.05 9.38
CA LEU A 20 0.86 11.18 10.31
C LEU A 20 1.13 9.70 9.99
N ASP A 21 1.46 8.92 11.00
CA ASP A 21 1.38 7.45 11.00
C ASP A 21 0.38 7.01 12.08
N PRO A 22 -0.87 6.68 11.73
CA PRO A 22 -1.90 6.40 12.71
C PRO A 22 -1.88 4.97 13.28
N CYS A 23 -0.93 4.13 12.81
CA CYS A 23 -0.64 2.79 13.33
C CYS A 23 0.88 2.62 13.46
N CYS A 24 1.54 3.54 14.18
CA CYS A 24 2.97 3.77 14.01
C CYS A 24 3.87 2.64 14.52
N GLY A 25 3.35 1.68 15.26
CA GLY A 25 4.12 0.54 15.73
C GLY A 25 5.39 0.96 16.48
N SER A 26 6.54 0.65 15.91
CA SER A 26 7.85 1.09 16.44
C SER A 26 8.35 2.43 15.88
N GLY A 27 7.55 3.15 15.10
CA GLY A 27 7.89 4.44 14.49
C GLY A 27 8.66 4.36 13.17
N GLY A 28 8.61 3.22 12.49
CA GLY A 28 9.40 3.00 11.27
C GLY A 28 9.12 3.98 10.14
N PHE A 29 7.86 4.30 9.86
CA PHE A 29 7.47 5.28 8.86
C PHE A 29 7.83 6.71 9.27
N LEU A 30 7.60 7.08 10.53
CA LEU A 30 7.96 8.40 11.03
C LEU A 30 9.46 8.67 10.91
N ILE A 31 10.29 7.65 11.18
CA ILE A 31 11.75 7.72 11.01
C ILE A 31 12.13 7.90 9.53
N ALA A 32 11.48 7.17 8.62
CA ALA A 32 11.74 7.30 7.19
C ALA A 32 11.34 8.69 6.68
N ALA A 33 10.16 9.19 7.07
CA ALA A 33 9.69 10.53 6.77
C ALA A 33 10.64 11.60 7.31
N MET A 34 11.02 11.52 8.59
CA MET A 34 11.98 12.44 9.22
C MET A 34 13.29 12.51 8.45
N ASN A 35 13.87 11.35 8.10
CA ASN A 35 15.15 11.33 7.38
C ASN A 35 15.02 11.98 6.00
N ARG A 36 13.91 11.76 5.30
CA ARG A 36 13.65 12.40 4.00
C ARG A 36 13.49 13.90 4.13
N MET A 37 12.68 14.38 5.07
CA MET A 37 12.45 15.80 5.35
C MET A 37 13.76 16.51 5.72
N LEU A 38 14.54 15.94 6.63
CA LEU A 38 15.84 16.48 7.04
C LEU A 38 16.85 16.53 5.89
N GLY A 39 16.77 15.59 4.93
CA GLY A 39 17.60 15.59 3.72
C GLY A 39 17.22 16.66 2.68
N LYS A 40 16.03 17.28 2.80
CA LYS A 40 15.54 18.31 1.88
C LYS A 40 15.93 19.73 2.32
N THR A 41 16.39 19.95 3.56
CA THR A 41 16.74 21.26 4.09
C THR A 41 18.11 21.27 4.77
N ASN A 42 18.81 22.40 4.64
CA ASN A 42 20.04 22.70 5.39
C ASN A 42 19.80 23.70 6.54
N ASP A 43 18.60 24.24 6.68
CA ASP A 43 18.22 25.18 7.73
C ASP A 43 18.03 24.47 9.08
N GLU A 44 18.87 24.81 10.07
CA GLU A 44 18.81 24.21 11.40
C GLU A 44 17.52 24.53 12.16
N ILE A 45 16.91 25.69 11.92
CA ILE A 45 15.61 26.06 12.50
C ILE A 45 14.54 25.13 11.94
N LYS A 46 14.54 24.93 10.62
CA LYS A 46 13.62 24.01 9.95
C LYS A 46 13.82 22.56 10.40
N LYS A 47 15.05 22.12 10.55
CA LYS A 47 15.35 20.78 11.09
C LYS A 47 14.81 20.58 12.51
N ALA A 48 14.89 21.62 13.36
CA ALA A 48 14.32 21.58 14.69
C ALA A 48 12.78 21.54 14.65
N GLU A 49 12.14 22.33 13.77
CA GLU A 49 10.70 22.31 13.56
C GLU A 49 10.19 20.96 13.10
N ILE A 50 10.85 20.33 12.10
CA ILE A 50 10.53 18.99 11.61
C ILE A 50 10.48 17.99 12.78
N LYS A 51 11.52 17.98 13.61
CA LYS A 51 11.64 17.04 14.73
C LYS A 51 10.62 17.31 15.83
N GLN A 52 10.27 18.56 16.09
CA GLN A 52 9.43 18.93 17.25
C GLN A 52 7.95 18.95 16.94
N ASN A 53 7.55 19.27 15.69
CA ASN A 53 6.18 19.65 15.40
C ASN A 53 5.55 18.91 14.21
N GLN A 54 6.33 18.35 13.28
CA GLN A 54 5.80 17.90 11.98
C GLN A 54 5.55 16.39 11.87
N LEU A 55 5.96 15.61 12.88
CA LEU A 55 5.83 14.14 12.87
C LEU A 55 4.85 13.71 13.95
N HIS A 56 3.75 13.08 13.53
CA HIS A 56 2.65 12.64 14.41
C HIS A 56 2.46 11.13 14.30
N GLY A 57 2.23 10.47 15.44
CA GLY A 57 1.97 9.03 15.46
C GLY A 57 0.89 8.66 16.46
N ILE A 58 0.12 7.64 16.11
CA ILE A 58 -0.87 7.01 17.01
C ILE A 58 -0.52 5.53 17.13
N GLU A 59 -0.52 5.02 18.35
CA GLU A 59 -0.29 3.60 18.63
C GLU A 59 -1.13 3.14 19.80
N LEU A 60 -1.93 2.11 19.60
CA LEU A 60 -2.82 1.56 20.62
C LEU A 60 -2.06 0.76 21.69
N GLN A 61 -1.07 -0.03 21.27
CA GLN A 61 -0.37 -0.96 22.15
C GLN A 61 0.72 -0.26 22.96
N GLN A 62 0.61 -0.30 24.30
CA GLN A 62 1.56 0.34 25.22
C GLN A 62 3.02 -0.02 24.94
N LYS A 63 3.31 -1.28 24.65
CA LYS A 63 4.68 -1.75 24.38
C LYS A 63 5.27 -1.10 23.13
N LEU A 64 4.51 -1.09 22.03
CA LEU A 64 4.94 -0.50 20.76
C LEU A 64 5.04 1.02 20.87
N PHE A 65 4.08 1.67 21.53
CA PHE A 65 4.13 3.10 21.84
C PHE A 65 5.41 3.49 22.58
N THR A 66 5.81 2.72 23.60
CA THR A 66 7.05 2.97 24.34
C THR A 66 8.28 2.83 23.43
N ILE A 67 8.31 1.81 22.57
CA ILE A 67 9.40 1.60 21.60
C ILE A 67 9.45 2.75 20.59
N ALA A 68 8.31 3.16 20.03
CA ALA A 68 8.22 4.28 19.09
C ALA A 68 8.75 5.58 19.74
N THR A 69 8.27 5.90 20.93
CA THR A 69 8.69 7.08 21.67
C THR A 69 10.21 7.08 21.91
N THR A 70 10.77 5.95 22.38
CA THR A 70 12.20 5.79 22.58
C THR A 70 12.97 5.96 21.27
N ASN A 71 12.51 5.36 20.19
CA ASN A 71 13.14 5.47 18.88
C ASN A 71 13.15 6.91 18.34
N MET A 72 12.09 7.66 18.55
CA MET A 72 12.01 9.07 18.14
C MET A 72 12.92 9.95 18.99
N ILE A 73 12.89 9.80 20.33
CA ILE A 73 13.78 10.54 21.26
C ILE A 73 15.25 10.33 20.91
N LEU A 74 15.68 9.09 20.68
CA LEU A 74 17.07 8.77 20.32
C LEU A 74 17.53 9.42 19.01
N ARG A 75 16.60 9.86 18.17
CA ARG A 75 16.88 10.58 16.90
C ARG A 75 16.76 12.10 17.01
N GLY A 76 16.57 12.59 18.23
CA GLY A 76 16.52 14.01 18.53
C GLY A 76 15.15 14.66 18.35
N ASP A 77 14.09 13.85 18.26
CA ASP A 77 12.71 14.31 18.43
C ASP A 77 12.46 14.50 19.94
N GLY A 78 12.67 15.73 20.42
CA GLY A 78 12.66 16.04 21.87
C GLY A 78 11.28 16.05 22.52
N LYS A 79 10.19 16.12 21.71
CA LYS A 79 8.80 16.01 22.15
C LYS A 79 8.05 15.29 21.04
N SER A 80 8.03 13.98 21.11
CA SER A 80 7.28 13.24 20.11
C SER A 80 5.79 13.58 20.18
N ASN A 81 5.20 13.97 19.06
CA ASN A 81 3.75 14.10 18.91
C ASN A 81 3.12 12.71 18.74
N LEU A 82 3.62 11.75 19.52
CA LEU A 82 3.06 10.42 19.59
C LEU A 82 1.96 10.39 20.65
N LYS A 83 0.84 9.77 20.30
CA LYS A 83 -0.27 9.52 21.21
C LYS A 83 -0.51 8.04 21.34
N ARG A 84 -0.68 7.58 22.60
CA ARG A 84 -1.21 6.26 22.84
C ARG A 84 -2.73 6.35 22.82
N ASP A 85 -3.32 5.97 21.68
CA ASP A 85 -4.76 6.08 21.45
C ASP A 85 -5.22 5.07 20.39
N ASP A 86 -6.53 4.97 20.20
CA ASP A 86 -7.14 4.22 19.12
C ASP A 86 -7.54 5.19 17.99
N ILE A 87 -7.09 4.92 16.76
CA ILE A 87 -7.39 5.75 15.59
C ILE A 87 -8.89 6.02 15.42
N PHE A 88 -9.76 5.06 15.79
CA PHE A 88 -11.22 5.20 15.69
C PHE A 88 -11.84 6.08 16.78
N HIS A 89 -11.06 6.51 17.75
CA HIS A 89 -11.54 7.31 18.90
C HIS A 89 -10.81 8.66 19.06
N VAL A 90 -9.82 8.95 18.22
CA VAL A 90 -9.09 10.24 18.30
C VAL A 90 -9.97 11.41 17.86
N GLU A 91 -9.73 12.57 18.46
CA GLU A 91 -10.37 13.81 18.03
C GLU A 91 -9.86 14.24 16.66
N THR A 92 -10.71 14.15 15.63
CA THR A 92 -10.36 14.45 14.25
C THR A 92 -9.91 15.90 14.06
N GLY A 93 -10.46 16.86 14.83
CA GLY A 93 -10.14 18.27 14.77
C GLY A 93 -8.67 18.61 15.03
N LEU A 94 -7.96 17.77 15.79
CA LEU A 94 -6.54 17.95 16.09
C LEU A 94 -5.63 17.75 14.87
N TYR A 95 -6.06 16.95 13.90
CA TYR A 95 -5.25 16.53 12.76
C TYR A 95 -5.72 17.14 11.43
N LYS A 96 -7.05 17.24 11.23
CA LYS A 96 -7.70 17.56 9.95
C LYS A 96 -7.23 18.85 9.28
N ASN A 97 -6.79 19.84 10.02
CA ASN A 97 -6.31 21.12 9.49
C ASN A 97 -4.78 21.17 9.32
N GLN A 98 -4.07 20.15 9.74
CA GLN A 98 -2.62 20.13 9.83
C GLN A 98 -1.98 19.09 8.94
N ILE A 99 -2.44 17.82 8.97
CA ILE A 99 -1.81 16.69 8.30
C ILE A 99 -1.90 16.80 6.78
N THR A 100 -0.74 16.88 6.13
CA THR A 100 -0.60 16.98 4.67
C THR A 100 -0.22 15.65 4.03
N LYS A 101 0.46 14.77 4.78
CA LYS A 101 0.88 13.44 4.33
C LYS A 101 0.56 12.41 5.41
N ALA A 102 0.18 11.20 4.99
CA ALA A 102 0.09 10.09 5.91
C ALA A 102 0.70 8.82 5.31
N LEU A 103 1.26 8.00 6.19
CA LEU A 103 1.80 6.68 5.88
C LEU A 103 1.15 5.70 6.83
N ILE A 104 0.61 4.59 6.32
CA ILE A 104 -0.03 3.60 7.18
C ILE A 104 0.32 2.17 6.77
N ASN A 105 0.60 1.36 7.78
CA ASN A 105 0.59 -0.10 7.70
C ASN A 105 -0.38 -0.61 8.78
N PRO A 106 -1.68 -0.74 8.47
CA PRO A 106 -2.67 -1.13 9.46
C PRO A 106 -2.43 -2.57 9.94
N PRO A 107 -2.95 -2.95 11.10
CA PRO A 107 -2.86 -4.34 11.57
C PRO A 107 -3.70 -5.25 10.66
N TYR A 108 -3.07 -6.32 10.11
CA TYR A 108 -3.74 -7.23 9.18
C TYR A 108 -4.66 -8.23 9.90
N SER A 109 -5.74 -8.61 9.22
CA SER A 109 -6.65 -9.69 9.63
C SER A 109 -7.29 -9.50 11.03
N GLN A 110 -7.59 -8.27 11.42
CA GLN A 110 -8.29 -8.00 12.69
C GLN A 110 -9.80 -8.25 12.56
N ALA A 111 -10.40 -8.09 11.39
CA ALA A 111 -11.83 -8.27 11.11
C ALA A 111 -12.27 -9.75 11.06
N LYS A 112 -11.90 -10.55 12.06
CA LYS A 112 -12.14 -12.02 12.09
C LYS A 112 -13.59 -12.42 12.33
N THR A 113 -14.38 -11.55 12.92
CA THR A 113 -15.81 -11.79 13.27
C THR A 113 -16.65 -10.62 12.81
N LYS A 114 -17.98 -10.84 12.71
CA LYS A 114 -18.92 -9.78 12.32
C LYS A 114 -18.83 -8.55 13.23
N ASN A 115 -18.61 -8.75 14.53
CA ASN A 115 -18.48 -7.65 15.50
C ASN A 115 -17.17 -6.84 15.33
N LEU A 116 -16.15 -7.42 14.70
CA LEU A 116 -14.85 -6.81 14.43
C LEU A 116 -14.70 -6.37 12.97
N SER A 117 -15.78 -6.40 12.18
CA SER A 117 -15.74 -6.04 10.75
C SER A 117 -15.27 -4.60 10.49
N HIS A 118 -15.45 -3.71 11.48
CA HIS A 118 -14.95 -2.34 11.46
C HIS A 118 -13.43 -2.24 11.60
N LEU A 119 -12.73 -3.34 11.91
CA LEU A 119 -11.27 -3.41 12.00
C LEU A 119 -10.65 -4.01 10.72
N SER A 120 -11.32 -3.89 9.58
CA SER A 120 -10.72 -4.24 8.28
C SER A 120 -9.69 -3.20 7.86
N GLU A 121 -8.68 -3.59 7.11
CA GLU A 121 -7.61 -2.71 6.65
C GLU A 121 -8.16 -1.49 5.88
N ILE A 122 -9.23 -1.67 5.11
CA ILE A 122 -9.87 -0.58 4.36
C ILE A 122 -10.54 0.46 5.30
N SER A 123 -11.03 0.03 6.48
CA SER A 123 -11.61 0.96 7.46
C SER A 123 -10.54 1.85 8.10
N PHE A 124 -9.33 1.31 8.34
CA PHE A 124 -8.18 2.11 8.79
C PHE A 124 -7.77 3.15 7.76
N ILE A 125 -7.82 2.80 6.46
CA ILE A 125 -7.57 3.75 5.37
C ILE A 125 -8.63 4.86 5.40
N ASN A 126 -9.92 4.51 5.48
CA ASN A 126 -11.01 5.48 5.51
C ASN A 126 -10.89 6.44 6.71
N GLU A 127 -10.59 5.91 7.89
CA GLU A 127 -10.39 6.71 9.09
C GLU A 127 -9.17 7.63 8.98
N THR A 128 -8.05 7.11 8.47
CA THR A 128 -6.84 7.93 8.23
C THR A 128 -7.14 9.11 7.31
N LEU A 129 -7.86 8.88 6.20
CA LEU A 129 -8.24 9.93 5.26
C LEU A 129 -9.13 11.00 5.92
N SER A 130 -9.98 10.61 6.88
CA SER A 130 -10.83 11.55 7.63
C SER A 130 -10.04 12.49 8.54
N LEU A 131 -8.86 12.05 9.02
CA LEU A 131 -7.94 12.84 9.85
C LEU A 131 -7.08 13.83 9.04
N MET A 132 -7.10 13.76 7.72
CA MET A 132 -6.20 14.52 6.88
C MET A 132 -6.83 15.81 6.33
N LYS A 133 -5.98 16.77 6.04
CA LYS A 133 -6.36 18.00 5.34
C LYS A 133 -6.84 17.66 3.92
N LYS A 134 -7.70 18.50 3.37
CA LYS A 134 -8.06 18.41 1.94
C LYS A 134 -6.80 18.51 1.06
N ASP A 135 -6.78 17.73 -0.01
CA ASP A 135 -5.65 17.59 -0.96
C ASP A 135 -4.40 16.89 -0.37
N ALA A 136 -4.46 16.42 0.88
CA ALA A 136 -3.38 15.67 1.49
C ALA A 136 -3.25 14.27 0.87
N LYS A 137 -2.01 13.71 0.87
CA LYS A 137 -1.72 12.41 0.26
C LYS A 137 -1.49 11.33 1.31
N LEU A 138 -2.18 10.22 1.17
CA LEU A 138 -2.00 9.00 1.97
C LEU A 138 -1.35 7.91 1.11
N ALA A 139 -0.30 7.27 1.63
CA ALA A 139 0.17 5.98 1.13
C ALA A 139 -0.10 4.89 2.17
N ALA A 140 -0.85 3.88 1.77
CA ALA A 140 -1.19 2.73 2.61
C ALA A 140 -0.55 1.47 2.04
N ILE A 141 0.13 0.67 2.87
CA ILE A 141 0.57 -0.67 2.50
C ILE A 141 -0.35 -1.69 3.15
N VAL A 142 -0.98 -2.52 2.32
CA VAL A 142 -2.02 -3.46 2.74
C VAL A 142 -1.93 -4.76 1.94
N PRO A 143 -2.57 -5.86 2.40
CA PRO A 143 -2.77 -7.03 1.57
C PRO A 143 -3.58 -6.69 0.31
N GLN A 144 -3.27 -7.33 -0.81
CA GLN A 144 -4.05 -7.19 -2.05
C GLN A 144 -5.54 -7.50 -1.84
N SER A 145 -5.87 -8.43 -0.94
CA SER A 145 -7.26 -8.74 -0.56
C SER A 145 -8.06 -7.52 -0.09
N THR A 146 -7.41 -6.53 0.52
CA THR A 146 -8.03 -5.26 0.92
C THR A 146 -8.53 -4.47 -0.29
N MET A 147 -7.74 -4.43 -1.36
CA MET A 147 -8.08 -3.74 -2.61
C MET A 147 -9.12 -4.51 -3.43
N ILE A 148 -9.18 -5.84 -3.30
CA ILE A 148 -10.26 -6.66 -3.87
C ILE A 148 -11.60 -6.29 -3.21
N GLY A 149 -11.66 -6.29 -1.87
CA GLY A 149 -12.86 -5.90 -1.13
C GLY A 149 -14.01 -6.88 -1.30
N LYS A 150 -13.82 -8.14 -0.87
CA LYS A 150 -14.81 -9.22 -1.09
C LYS A 150 -16.09 -9.06 -0.26
N THR A 151 -16.00 -8.51 0.95
CA THR A 151 -17.12 -8.41 1.85
C THR A 151 -18.01 -7.20 1.54
N ASN A 152 -19.28 -7.25 1.94
CA ASN A 152 -20.17 -6.10 1.81
C ASN A 152 -19.67 -4.89 2.62
N ASN A 153 -19.03 -5.15 3.75
CA ASN A 153 -18.43 -4.12 4.58
C ASN A 153 -17.29 -3.40 3.86
N ASP A 154 -16.38 -4.15 3.21
CA ASP A 154 -15.28 -3.58 2.44
C ASP A 154 -15.80 -2.76 1.26
N LYS A 155 -16.84 -3.25 0.58
CA LYS A 155 -17.49 -2.53 -0.53
C LYS A 155 -18.14 -1.22 -0.07
N ASN A 156 -18.70 -1.20 1.14
CA ASN A 156 -19.25 0.02 1.73
C ASN A 156 -18.15 1.04 2.00
N TYR A 157 -17.03 0.63 2.61
CA TYR A 157 -15.89 1.52 2.81
C TYR A 157 -15.27 2.00 1.50
N LYS A 158 -15.15 1.14 0.47
CA LYS A 158 -14.69 1.56 -0.86
C LYS A 158 -15.59 2.64 -1.45
N ARG A 159 -16.93 2.50 -1.31
CA ARG A 159 -17.89 3.51 -1.75
C ARG A 159 -17.70 4.82 -0.97
N GLU A 160 -17.65 4.75 0.36
CA GLU A 160 -17.47 5.91 1.22
C GLU A 160 -16.17 6.66 0.91
N ILE A 161 -15.08 5.93 0.68
CA ILE A 161 -13.80 6.50 0.26
C ILE A 161 -13.96 7.27 -1.06
N LEU A 162 -14.56 6.67 -2.09
CA LEU A 162 -14.71 7.34 -3.39
C LEU A 162 -15.69 8.52 -3.36
N GLU A 163 -16.66 8.53 -2.46
CA GLU A 163 -17.59 9.65 -2.25
C GLU A 163 -16.90 10.88 -1.61
N LYS A 164 -15.84 10.69 -0.83
CA LYS A 164 -15.19 11.75 -0.06
C LYS A 164 -13.74 12.02 -0.47
N HIS A 165 -13.08 11.02 -1.04
CA HIS A 165 -11.66 10.99 -1.35
C HIS A 165 -11.43 10.39 -2.73
N SER A 166 -10.20 10.43 -3.23
CA SER A 166 -9.87 9.79 -4.50
C SER A 166 -8.69 8.81 -4.36
N LEU A 167 -8.79 7.70 -5.10
CA LEU A 167 -7.69 6.78 -5.34
C LEU A 167 -6.87 7.28 -6.52
N GLU A 168 -5.55 7.29 -6.38
CA GLU A 168 -4.62 7.78 -7.39
C GLU A 168 -3.87 6.64 -8.07
N THR A 169 -3.32 5.74 -7.25
CA THR A 169 -2.42 4.69 -7.72
C THR A 169 -2.53 3.47 -6.83
N VAL A 170 -2.48 2.28 -7.41
CA VAL A 170 -2.28 1.01 -6.69
C VAL A 170 -1.09 0.28 -7.31
N ILE A 171 -0.11 -0.06 -6.47
CA ILE A 171 1.14 -0.71 -6.86
C ILE A 171 1.17 -2.11 -6.23
N THR A 172 1.07 -3.14 -7.05
CA THR A 172 1.29 -4.53 -6.63
C THR A 172 2.77 -4.72 -6.35
N LEU A 173 3.12 -5.21 -5.15
CA LEU A 173 4.50 -5.41 -4.74
C LEU A 173 4.94 -6.88 -4.89
N ASN A 174 6.25 -7.09 -4.78
CA ASN A 174 6.86 -8.40 -4.66
C ASN A 174 6.21 -9.18 -3.47
N LYS A 175 5.80 -10.42 -3.72
CA LYS A 175 5.19 -11.30 -2.71
C LYS A 175 6.09 -11.53 -1.48
N ASP A 176 7.41 -11.43 -1.68
CA ASP A 176 8.42 -11.62 -0.65
C ASP A 176 8.76 -10.34 0.13
N THR A 177 8.11 -9.21 -0.17
CA THR A 177 8.30 -7.92 0.54
C THR A 177 8.17 -8.09 2.06
N PHE A 178 7.21 -8.90 2.53
CA PHE A 178 7.05 -9.31 3.92
C PHE A 178 7.47 -10.77 4.09
N TYR A 179 8.76 -11.05 3.89
CA TYR A 179 9.31 -12.40 3.97
C TYR A 179 8.87 -13.13 5.25
N GLY A 180 8.35 -14.33 5.07
CA GLY A 180 7.87 -15.18 6.17
C GLY A 180 6.45 -14.90 6.67
N VAL A 181 5.75 -13.88 6.17
CA VAL A 181 4.37 -13.55 6.60
C VAL A 181 3.31 -14.15 5.68
N GLY A 182 3.66 -14.50 4.42
CA GLY A 182 2.74 -15.11 3.45
C GLY A 182 1.62 -14.19 2.97
N VAL A 183 1.86 -12.87 2.96
CA VAL A 183 0.92 -11.85 2.49
C VAL A 183 1.43 -11.28 1.18
N ASN A 184 0.57 -11.20 0.16
CA ASN A 184 0.84 -10.47 -1.07
C ASN A 184 0.47 -8.98 -0.87
N PRO A 185 1.45 -8.08 -0.69
CA PRO A 185 1.17 -6.69 -0.40
C PRO A 185 0.95 -5.85 -1.65
N CYS A 186 0.27 -4.71 -1.46
CA CYS A 186 0.24 -3.61 -2.40
C CYS A 186 0.32 -2.27 -1.67
N ILE A 187 0.77 -1.23 -2.37
CA ILE A 187 0.69 0.16 -1.91
C ILE A 187 -0.49 0.81 -2.62
N ALA A 188 -1.37 1.46 -1.86
CA ALA A 188 -2.46 2.28 -2.40
C ALA A 188 -2.26 3.74 -2.01
N ILE A 189 -2.36 4.65 -2.98
CA ILE A 189 -2.16 6.09 -2.79
C ILE A 189 -3.49 6.80 -3.00
N PHE A 190 -3.86 7.62 -2.02
CA PHE A 190 -5.12 8.36 -2.02
C PHE A 190 -4.88 9.86 -1.86
N THR A 191 -5.87 10.65 -2.32
CA THR A 191 -5.98 12.08 -2.01
C THR A 191 -7.18 12.31 -1.11
N ALA A 192 -6.94 12.92 0.05
CA ALA A 192 -7.97 13.19 1.04
C ALA A 192 -8.86 14.37 0.65
N GLY A 193 -10.16 14.30 0.97
CA GLY A 193 -11.09 15.41 0.81
C GLY A 193 -11.41 15.82 -0.63
N VAL A 194 -11.07 14.99 -1.62
CA VAL A 194 -11.37 15.18 -3.04
C VAL A 194 -12.13 13.96 -3.55
N PRO A 195 -13.44 14.04 -3.76
CA PRO A 195 -14.23 12.94 -4.29
C PRO A 195 -13.68 12.39 -5.61
N GLN A 196 -13.83 11.08 -5.83
CA GLN A 196 -13.40 10.44 -7.06
C GLN A 196 -14.25 10.92 -8.25
N ASP A 197 -13.60 11.49 -9.26
CA ASP A 197 -14.24 11.73 -10.54
C ASP A 197 -14.37 10.41 -11.33
N ASN A 198 -15.56 10.10 -11.84
CA ASN A 198 -15.82 8.88 -12.59
C ASN A 198 -15.01 8.76 -13.90
N LYS A 199 -14.46 9.88 -14.40
CA LYS A 199 -13.60 9.90 -15.59
C LYS A 199 -12.12 9.86 -15.25
N LYS A 200 -11.76 10.11 -14.00
CA LYS A 200 -10.37 10.09 -13.53
C LYS A 200 -9.82 8.68 -13.64
N ARG A 201 -8.72 8.55 -14.37
CA ARG A 201 -7.99 7.28 -14.45
C ARG A 201 -7.07 7.12 -13.26
N VAL A 202 -7.10 5.93 -12.66
CA VAL A 202 -6.23 5.48 -11.59
C VAL A 202 -5.09 4.66 -12.19
N ASN A 203 -3.88 4.84 -11.70
CA ASN A 203 -2.73 4.06 -12.10
C ASN A 203 -2.72 2.72 -11.36
N PHE A 204 -2.69 1.62 -12.12
CA PHE A 204 -2.52 0.26 -11.60
C PHE A 204 -1.18 -0.28 -12.08
N VAL A 205 -0.25 -0.48 -11.15
CA VAL A 205 1.14 -0.86 -11.46
C VAL A 205 1.41 -2.28 -10.96
N ASN A 206 2.06 -3.07 -11.80
CA ASN A 206 2.64 -4.35 -11.42
C ASN A 206 4.14 -4.17 -11.14
N PHE A 207 4.49 -3.97 -9.87
CA PHE A 207 5.87 -3.86 -9.40
C PHE A 207 6.30 -5.09 -8.59
N SER A 208 5.84 -6.27 -9.03
CA SER A 208 6.17 -7.55 -8.41
C SER A 208 7.64 -7.94 -8.59
N ASP A 209 8.29 -7.42 -9.62
CA ASP A 209 9.72 -7.52 -9.84
C ASP A 209 10.41 -6.20 -9.47
N ASP A 210 10.74 -6.05 -8.20
CA ASP A 210 11.32 -4.85 -7.59
C ASP A 210 12.85 -4.91 -7.44
N GLY A 211 13.50 -5.96 -7.96
CA GLY A 211 14.94 -6.18 -7.82
C GLY A 211 15.36 -6.74 -6.45
N TYR A 212 14.40 -7.23 -5.66
CA TYR A 212 14.69 -7.93 -4.41
C TYR A 212 14.34 -9.42 -4.51
N ILE A 213 15.25 -10.26 -4.03
CA ILE A 213 15.13 -11.70 -4.02
C ILE A 213 15.38 -12.28 -2.63
N VAL A 214 14.75 -13.41 -2.32
CA VAL A 214 15.00 -14.13 -1.08
C VAL A 214 16.25 -15.01 -1.23
N ARG A 215 17.25 -14.79 -0.39
CA ARG A 215 18.40 -15.68 -0.26
C ARG A 215 18.32 -16.48 1.04
N LYS A 216 18.57 -17.77 0.91
CA LYS A 216 18.55 -18.74 2.05
C LYS A 216 19.46 -18.21 3.16
N HIS A 217 18.95 -18.21 4.41
CA HIS A 217 19.63 -17.75 5.64
C HIS A 217 19.96 -16.24 5.72
N VAL A 218 19.68 -15.46 4.69
CA VAL A 218 19.95 -14.00 4.68
C VAL A 218 18.63 -13.20 4.68
N GLY A 219 17.58 -13.72 4.04
CA GLY A 219 16.31 -13.04 3.85
C GLY A 219 16.26 -12.27 2.53
N LEU A 220 15.51 -11.18 2.49
CA LEU A 220 15.31 -10.35 1.30
C LEU A 220 16.54 -9.47 1.06
N VAL A 221 17.13 -9.57 -0.14
CA VAL A 221 18.33 -8.81 -0.56
C VAL A 221 18.14 -8.28 -1.97
N GLY A 222 18.78 -7.14 -2.29
CA GLY A 222 18.84 -6.62 -3.64
C GLY A 222 19.64 -7.54 -4.57
N ASP A 223 19.20 -7.66 -5.81
CA ASP A 223 19.91 -8.41 -6.87
C ASP A 223 20.86 -7.55 -7.69
N GLY A 224 20.90 -6.25 -7.41
CA GLY A 224 21.69 -5.22 -8.10
C GLY A 224 20.86 -4.37 -9.05
N THR A 225 19.60 -4.71 -9.33
CA THR A 225 18.69 -3.96 -10.21
C THR A 225 17.67 -3.10 -9.45
N GLU A 226 17.64 -3.18 -8.13
CA GLU A 226 16.63 -2.54 -7.29
C GLU A 226 16.56 -1.00 -7.47
N LYS A 227 17.68 -0.36 -7.77
CA LYS A 227 17.71 1.09 -8.02
C LYS A 227 17.09 1.45 -9.35
N SER A 228 17.51 0.78 -10.43
CA SER A 228 16.98 1.06 -11.78
C SER A 228 15.50 0.75 -11.90
N LYS A 229 15.03 -0.33 -11.26
CA LYS A 229 13.60 -0.68 -11.21
C LYS A 229 12.79 0.35 -10.44
N LYS A 230 13.31 0.83 -9.30
CA LYS A 230 12.66 1.92 -8.56
C LYS A 230 12.62 3.22 -9.38
N GLU A 231 13.72 3.59 -10.04
CA GLU A 231 13.77 4.77 -10.91
C GLU A 231 12.76 4.66 -12.06
N TYR A 232 12.68 3.50 -12.70
CA TYR A 232 11.69 3.22 -13.74
C TYR A 232 10.27 3.42 -13.22
N LEU A 233 9.93 2.83 -12.06
CA LEU A 233 8.61 3.02 -11.42
C LEU A 233 8.29 4.51 -11.22
N LEU A 234 9.22 5.28 -10.68
CA LEU A 234 9.02 6.71 -10.41
C LEU A 234 8.91 7.52 -11.70
N ASN A 235 9.70 7.21 -12.72
CA ASN A 235 9.64 7.87 -14.03
C ASN A 235 8.30 7.62 -14.73
N VAL A 236 7.82 6.38 -14.72
CA VAL A 236 6.51 6.00 -15.28
C VAL A 236 5.36 6.69 -14.56
N LEU A 237 5.39 6.75 -13.23
CA LEU A 237 4.34 7.41 -12.45
C LEU A 237 4.33 8.94 -12.60
N ASN A 238 5.47 9.55 -12.97
CA ASN A 238 5.58 10.98 -13.25
C ASN A 238 5.45 11.33 -14.75
N ASP A 239 5.03 10.36 -15.58
CA ASP A 239 4.88 10.49 -17.03
C ASP A 239 6.20 10.92 -17.76
N TYR A 240 7.36 10.55 -17.20
CA TYR A 240 8.67 10.76 -17.83
C TYR A 240 9.09 9.60 -18.73
N GLU A 241 8.48 8.44 -18.57
CA GLU A 241 8.76 7.23 -19.30
C GLU A 241 7.47 6.46 -19.58
N ASP A 242 7.34 5.90 -20.78
CA ASP A 242 6.21 5.06 -21.15
C ASP A 242 6.39 3.64 -20.61
N ALA A 243 5.27 2.97 -20.35
CA ALA A 243 5.25 1.58 -19.91
C ALA A 243 4.19 0.78 -20.68
N ASP A 244 4.46 -0.50 -20.88
CA ASP A 244 3.49 -1.43 -21.43
C ASP A 244 2.39 -1.81 -20.42
N THR A 245 1.36 -2.50 -20.90
CA THR A 245 0.23 -2.91 -20.05
C THR A 245 0.58 -3.97 -19.01
N ASN A 246 1.68 -4.71 -19.18
CA ASN A 246 2.19 -5.64 -18.16
C ASN A 246 2.66 -4.90 -16.91
N PHE A 247 3.16 -3.67 -17.06
CA PHE A 247 3.65 -2.85 -15.97
C PHE A 247 2.62 -1.84 -15.47
N LEU A 248 1.95 -1.08 -16.36
CA LEU A 248 1.00 -0.03 -16.01
C LEU A 248 -0.29 -0.13 -16.82
N VAL A 249 -1.42 -0.12 -16.13
CA VAL A 249 -2.74 0.11 -16.72
C VAL A 249 -3.38 1.32 -16.06
N LYS A 250 -3.95 2.22 -16.86
CA LYS A 250 -4.70 3.40 -16.39
C LYS A 250 -6.19 3.19 -16.68
N SER A 251 -7.03 3.12 -15.64
CA SER A 251 -8.48 2.88 -15.78
C SER A 251 -9.31 3.73 -14.83
N PRO A 252 -10.49 4.21 -15.23
CA PRO A 252 -11.48 4.69 -14.28
C PRO A 252 -11.96 3.53 -13.39
N ILE A 253 -12.45 3.85 -12.20
CA ILE A 253 -12.85 2.86 -11.21
C ILE A 253 -14.25 3.11 -10.66
N THR A 254 -14.83 2.03 -10.14
CA THR A 254 -15.99 2.05 -9.26
C THR A 254 -15.67 1.34 -7.95
N TRP A 255 -16.53 1.49 -6.95
CA TRP A 255 -16.40 0.77 -5.68
C TRP A 255 -16.64 -0.75 -5.82
N LYS A 256 -17.17 -1.22 -6.95
CA LYS A 256 -17.43 -2.65 -7.24
C LYS A 256 -16.20 -3.37 -7.80
N ASP A 257 -15.30 -2.62 -8.43
CA ASP A 257 -14.13 -3.18 -9.10
C ASP A 257 -13.10 -3.67 -8.08
N GLU A 258 -12.29 -4.63 -8.47
CA GLU A 258 -11.08 -4.99 -7.73
C GLU A 258 -9.99 -3.96 -8.07
N TRP A 259 -9.50 -3.23 -7.07
CA TRP A 259 -8.51 -2.17 -7.30
C TRP A 259 -7.09 -2.73 -7.37
N LEU A 260 -6.84 -3.56 -8.38
CA LEU A 260 -5.55 -4.21 -8.62
C LEU A 260 -5.21 -4.19 -10.12
N HIS A 261 -3.91 -4.19 -10.44
CA HIS A 261 -3.43 -4.27 -11.80
C HIS A 261 -4.02 -5.49 -12.54
N SER A 262 -4.02 -6.67 -11.92
CA SER A 262 -4.52 -7.92 -12.52
C SER A 262 -5.99 -7.88 -12.93
N PHE A 263 -6.81 -7.00 -12.34
CA PHE A 263 -8.23 -6.85 -12.72
C PHE A 263 -8.40 -6.02 -14.00
N PHE A 264 -7.54 -5.01 -14.20
CA PHE A 264 -7.59 -4.10 -15.35
C PHE A 264 -6.63 -4.47 -16.46
N TYR A 265 -5.70 -5.39 -16.19
CA TYR A 265 -4.72 -5.85 -17.17
C TYR A 265 -5.41 -6.53 -18.36
N TYR A 266 -4.94 -6.21 -19.53
CA TYR A 266 -5.30 -6.88 -20.77
C TYR A 266 -4.05 -7.12 -21.60
N ASN A 267 -3.98 -8.28 -22.25
CA ASN A 267 -2.88 -8.58 -23.15
C ASN A 267 -3.20 -7.98 -24.52
N GLU A 268 -2.31 -7.17 -25.06
CA GLU A 268 -2.43 -6.60 -26.40
C GLU A 268 -1.95 -7.57 -27.49
N GLU A 269 -1.20 -8.60 -27.09
CA GLU A 269 -0.74 -9.64 -28.01
C GLU A 269 -1.89 -10.54 -28.43
N ILE A 270 -2.09 -10.70 -29.73
CA ILE A 270 -3.03 -11.69 -30.27
C ILE A 270 -2.34 -13.06 -30.17
N PRO A 271 -2.89 -14.02 -29.39
CA PRO A 271 -2.29 -15.34 -29.27
C PRO A 271 -2.15 -16.02 -30.64
N THR A 272 -1.02 -16.65 -30.85
CA THR A 272 -0.76 -17.47 -32.05
C THR A 272 -1.36 -18.86 -31.89
N ASP A 273 -1.47 -19.61 -32.99
CA ASP A 273 -1.90 -21.01 -32.93
C ASP A 273 -0.95 -21.86 -32.05
N GLU A 274 0.34 -21.55 -32.03
CA GLU A 274 1.34 -22.19 -31.17
C GLU A 274 1.07 -21.93 -29.68
N ASP A 275 0.62 -20.71 -29.31
CA ASP A 275 0.25 -20.37 -27.93
C ASP A 275 -0.96 -21.17 -27.47
N PHE A 276 -1.95 -21.35 -28.36
CA PHE A 276 -3.12 -22.19 -28.10
C PHE A 276 -2.74 -23.65 -27.93
N GLU A 277 -1.92 -24.21 -28.82
CA GLU A 277 -1.43 -25.59 -28.75
C GLU A 277 -0.67 -25.84 -27.45
N LYS A 278 0.22 -24.91 -27.07
CA LYS A 278 0.95 -24.97 -25.81
C LYS A 278 0.02 -24.95 -24.60
N THR A 279 -0.96 -24.04 -24.58
CA THR A 279 -1.94 -23.92 -23.48
C THR A 279 -2.73 -25.22 -23.32
N ILE A 280 -3.16 -25.84 -24.44
CA ILE A 280 -3.87 -27.13 -24.43
C ILE A 280 -2.95 -28.24 -23.89
N ALA A 281 -1.70 -28.30 -24.34
CA ALA A 281 -0.73 -29.28 -23.89
C ALA A 281 -0.44 -29.16 -22.39
N ASP A 282 -0.25 -27.95 -21.89
CA ASP A 282 -0.03 -27.67 -20.47
C ASP A 282 -1.26 -28.07 -19.63
N TYR A 283 -2.47 -27.78 -20.11
CA TYR A 283 -3.72 -28.18 -19.46
C TYR A 283 -3.86 -29.71 -19.39
N LEU A 284 -3.64 -30.39 -20.49
CA LEU A 284 -3.71 -31.85 -20.54
C LEU A 284 -2.67 -32.50 -19.63
N SER A 285 -1.46 -31.95 -19.56
CA SER A 285 -0.41 -32.41 -18.65
C SER A 285 -0.83 -32.22 -17.19
N PHE A 286 -1.40 -31.04 -16.86
CA PHE A 286 -1.95 -30.79 -15.53
C PHE A 286 -3.09 -31.71 -15.16
N GLU A 287 -4.05 -31.94 -16.05
CA GLU A 287 -5.16 -32.87 -15.84
C GLU A 287 -4.66 -34.28 -15.61
N PHE A 288 -3.67 -34.74 -16.41
CA PHE A 288 -3.05 -36.04 -16.26
C PHE A 288 -2.34 -36.21 -14.90
N ASP A 289 -1.56 -35.23 -14.50
CA ASP A 289 -0.87 -35.20 -13.21
C ASP A 289 -1.86 -35.24 -12.04
N MET A 290 -2.94 -34.48 -12.14
CA MET A 290 -3.98 -34.50 -11.10
C MET A 290 -4.70 -35.83 -11.00
N LYS A 291 -4.98 -36.49 -12.12
CA LYS A 291 -5.55 -37.85 -12.14
C LYS A 291 -4.60 -38.88 -11.54
N LEU A 292 -3.30 -38.81 -11.85
CA LEU A 292 -2.28 -39.67 -11.26
C LEU A 292 -2.18 -39.53 -9.73
N HIS A 293 -2.43 -38.31 -9.20
CA HIS A 293 -2.40 -38.04 -7.77
C HIS A 293 -3.77 -38.23 -7.08
N GLY A 294 -4.73 -38.87 -7.73
CA GLY A 294 -6.05 -39.23 -7.17
C GLY A 294 -7.01 -38.05 -7.03
N ARG A 295 -6.81 -36.98 -7.81
CA ARG A 295 -7.65 -35.77 -7.85
C ARG A 295 -8.38 -35.61 -9.18
N GLY A 296 -8.68 -36.71 -9.86
CA GLY A 296 -9.38 -36.74 -11.16
C GLY A 296 -10.83 -36.25 -11.09
N ASP A 297 -11.45 -36.39 -9.93
CA ASP A 297 -12.81 -35.89 -9.64
C ASP A 297 -13.05 -34.41 -9.93
N LEU A 298 -11.98 -33.62 -9.93
CA LEU A 298 -12.05 -32.18 -10.26
C LEU A 298 -12.35 -31.91 -11.74
N PHE A 299 -12.19 -32.91 -12.61
CA PHE A 299 -12.37 -32.79 -14.07
C PHE A 299 -13.53 -33.63 -14.59
N ASP A 300 -14.21 -34.39 -13.72
CA ASP A 300 -15.41 -35.12 -14.08
C ASP A 300 -16.54 -34.08 -14.16
N ASN A 301 -16.88 -33.66 -15.37
CA ASN A 301 -18.08 -32.86 -15.60
C ASN A 301 -19.28 -33.68 -15.14
N GLU A 302 -19.97 -33.23 -14.11
CA GLU A 302 -21.34 -33.64 -13.84
C GLU A 302 -22.18 -33.22 -15.07
N THR A 303 -22.33 -34.15 -16.00
CA THR A 303 -23.39 -34.08 -17.02
C THR A 303 -24.68 -34.46 -16.33
N GLU A 304 -25.46 -33.46 -15.88
CA GLU A 304 -26.91 -33.49 -15.78
C GLU A 304 -27.51 -32.32 -16.55
#